data_2497e360ba0ba9a4f31095871e1551fa
#
_entry.id   2497e360ba0ba9a4f31095871e1551fa
#
_cell.length_a   1.000
_cell.length_b   1.000
_cell.length_c   1.000
_cell.angle_alpha   90.00
_cell.angle_beta   90.00
_cell.angle_gamma   90.00
#
_symmetry.space_group_name_H-M   'P 1'
#
loop_
_entity.id
_entity.type
_entity.pdbx_description
1 polymer ?
#
loop_
_entity_poly.entity_id
_entity_poly.type
_entity_poly.pdbx_seq_one_letter_code
_entity_poly.pdbx_strand_id
1 'polypeptide(L)'
;ETDTVLMEYVIGLLRGIDPQVPVEFYDGSTSPDAVIATGSDNANRYFRAQYAGIPALLRGNRQSVAVLGGRETPAQLTALADDIWAYSGLGCRSVSLLFLPEGYDLQLRMPEVNVKYRNSYRQQKALLTMGGQPFRDLGAAVAVEERAFPAALSRINYSFYKSPAEVGAWLAAHDAGLQCVVSECIACRRRVDFGHAQSPGLTDYPDDRDVIEFLTTSCL
;
A
#
# COMPACT_ATOMS: atom_id res chain seq x y z
N GLU A 1 -4.23 -17.31 10.74
CA GLU A 1 -5.15 -16.25 10.35
C GLU A 1 -6.43 -16.33 11.19
N THR A 2 -6.94 -15.17 11.61
CA THR A 2 -8.06 -15.14 12.57
C THR A 2 -9.43 -15.05 11.91
N ASP A 3 -9.49 -14.81 10.60
CA ASP A 3 -10.75 -14.73 9.84
C ASP A 3 -10.89 -15.90 8.89
N THR A 4 -11.43 -17.00 9.40
CA THR A 4 -11.75 -18.19 8.60
C THR A 4 -13.13 -18.08 7.92
N VAL A 5 -14.03 -17.25 8.42
CA VAL A 5 -15.42 -17.15 7.95
C VAL A 5 -15.52 -16.76 6.49
N LEU A 6 -14.74 -15.75 6.07
CA LEU A 6 -14.71 -15.34 4.66
C LEU A 6 -14.16 -16.44 3.76
N MET A 7 -13.10 -17.12 4.20
CA MET A 7 -12.49 -18.21 3.42
C MET A 7 -13.43 -19.42 3.33
N GLU A 8 -14.10 -19.79 4.41
CA GLU A 8 -15.13 -20.82 4.39
C GLU A 8 -16.25 -20.53 3.39
N TYR A 9 -16.70 -19.26 3.37
CA TYR A 9 -17.71 -18.81 2.42
C TYR A 9 -17.21 -18.90 0.97
N VAL A 10 -15.99 -18.43 0.69
CA VAL A 10 -15.38 -18.49 -0.65
C VAL A 10 -15.20 -19.94 -1.11
N ILE A 11 -14.70 -20.83 -0.25
CA ILE A 11 -14.55 -22.26 -0.56
C ILE A 11 -15.94 -22.89 -0.83
N GLY A 12 -16.95 -22.49 -0.05
CA GLY A 12 -18.34 -22.93 -0.27
C GLY A 12 -18.88 -22.51 -1.65
N LEU A 13 -18.62 -21.29 -2.08
CA LEU A 13 -18.99 -20.81 -3.41
C LEU A 13 -18.26 -21.58 -4.53
N LEU A 14 -16.96 -21.79 -4.39
CA LEU A 14 -16.15 -22.55 -5.37
C LEU A 14 -16.67 -23.98 -5.51
N ARG A 15 -16.96 -24.66 -4.41
CA ARG A 15 -17.54 -26.01 -4.40
C ARG A 15 -18.96 -26.06 -4.95
N GLY A 16 -19.70 -24.95 -4.87
CA GLY A 16 -21.01 -24.81 -5.51
C GLY A 16 -20.92 -24.72 -7.05
N ILE A 17 -19.81 -24.19 -7.57
CA ILE A 17 -19.54 -24.12 -9.02
C ILE A 17 -18.93 -25.42 -9.52
N ASP A 18 -17.93 -25.92 -8.82
CA ASP A 18 -17.26 -27.19 -9.10
C ASP A 18 -17.12 -28.01 -7.82
N PRO A 19 -17.96 -29.04 -7.60
CA PRO A 19 -17.87 -29.90 -6.42
C PRO A 19 -16.56 -30.66 -6.28
N GLN A 20 -15.76 -30.76 -7.34
CA GLN A 20 -14.47 -31.46 -7.34
C GLN A 20 -13.27 -30.53 -7.18
N VAL A 21 -13.51 -29.20 -6.98
CA VAL A 21 -12.41 -28.26 -6.78
C VAL A 21 -11.56 -28.67 -5.57
N PRO A 22 -10.24 -28.89 -5.73
CA PRO A 22 -9.37 -29.40 -4.68
C PRO A 22 -8.89 -28.24 -3.76
N VAL A 23 -9.83 -27.54 -3.12
CA VAL A 23 -9.54 -26.43 -2.21
C VAL A 23 -9.96 -26.80 -0.80
N GLU A 24 -9.02 -26.74 0.13
CA GLU A 24 -9.23 -27.05 1.54
C GLU A 24 -8.36 -26.17 2.47
N PHE A 25 -8.67 -26.17 3.73
CA PHE A 25 -7.78 -25.56 4.72
C PHE A 25 -6.56 -26.44 4.94
N TYR A 26 -5.38 -25.81 4.91
CA TYR A 26 -4.14 -26.51 5.19
C TYR A 26 -3.99 -26.82 6.68
N ASP A 27 -3.82 -28.07 7.00
CA ASP A 27 -3.69 -28.59 8.37
C ASP A 27 -2.23 -28.80 8.82
N GLY A 28 -1.28 -28.60 7.93
CA GLY A 28 0.14 -28.81 8.20
C GLY A 28 0.62 -30.27 8.05
N SER A 29 -0.23 -31.20 7.62
CA SER A 29 0.10 -32.62 7.53
C SER A 29 1.03 -32.98 6.36
N THR A 30 1.05 -32.14 5.34
CA THR A 30 1.85 -32.36 4.12
C THR A 30 2.78 -31.18 3.85
N SER A 31 3.90 -31.42 3.15
CA SER A 31 4.74 -30.33 2.66
C SER A 31 4.15 -29.78 1.35
N PRO A 32 3.92 -28.47 1.23
CA PRO A 32 3.44 -27.89 -0.01
C PRO A 32 4.53 -27.86 -1.08
N ASP A 33 4.16 -27.97 -2.36
CA ASP A 33 5.07 -27.84 -3.48
C ASP A 33 5.47 -26.37 -3.75
N ALA A 34 4.61 -25.43 -3.42
CA ALA A 34 4.87 -24.00 -3.48
C ALA A 34 4.07 -23.23 -2.41
N VAL A 35 4.55 -22.06 -2.02
CA VAL A 35 3.92 -21.19 -1.01
C VAL A 35 3.70 -19.80 -1.58
N ILE A 36 2.48 -19.29 -1.42
CA ILE A 36 2.16 -17.87 -1.62
C ILE A 36 1.71 -17.32 -0.28
N ALA A 37 2.46 -16.35 0.26
CA ALA A 37 2.11 -15.74 1.53
C ALA A 37 2.23 -14.21 1.47
N THR A 38 1.31 -13.54 2.16
CA THR A 38 1.33 -12.09 2.35
C THR A 38 1.35 -11.79 3.83
N GLY A 39 2.26 -10.93 4.27
CA GLY A 39 2.37 -10.59 5.68
C GLY A 39 3.36 -9.47 5.95
N SER A 40 3.51 -9.11 7.22
CA SER A 40 4.55 -8.18 7.64
C SER A 40 5.96 -8.74 7.38
N ASP A 41 6.97 -7.89 7.45
CA ASP A 41 8.37 -8.33 7.30
C ASP A 41 8.78 -9.38 8.34
N ASN A 42 8.17 -9.34 9.52
CA ASN A 42 8.35 -10.39 10.54
C ASN A 42 7.70 -11.70 10.13
N ALA A 43 6.48 -11.66 9.62
CA ALA A 43 5.80 -12.85 9.09
C ALA A 43 6.58 -13.47 7.91
N ASN A 44 7.09 -12.63 7.02
CA ASN A 44 7.90 -13.10 5.89
C ASN A 44 9.22 -13.76 6.33
N ARG A 45 9.86 -13.27 7.38
CA ARG A 45 11.04 -13.95 7.97
C ARG A 45 10.68 -15.33 8.51
N TYR A 46 9.54 -15.45 9.18
CA TYR A 46 9.04 -16.72 9.67
C TYR A 46 8.72 -17.69 8.50
N PHE A 47 7.99 -17.24 7.49
CA PHE A 47 7.69 -18.08 6.31
C PHE A 47 8.93 -18.54 5.57
N ARG A 48 9.94 -17.69 5.41
CA ARG A 48 11.22 -18.08 4.80
C ARG A 48 11.95 -19.18 5.57
N ALA A 49 11.86 -19.15 6.90
CA ALA A 49 12.47 -20.17 7.73
C ALA A 49 11.64 -21.47 7.71
N GLN A 50 10.33 -21.36 7.81
CA GLN A 50 9.41 -22.51 7.86
C GLN A 50 9.41 -23.29 6.54
N TYR A 51 9.42 -22.58 5.41
CA TYR A 51 9.35 -23.17 4.06
C TYR A 51 10.69 -23.07 3.32
N ALA A 52 11.81 -23.21 4.05
CA ALA A 52 13.13 -23.21 3.46
C ALA A 52 13.28 -24.36 2.44
N GLY A 53 13.71 -24.02 1.22
CA GLY A 53 13.85 -25.00 0.12
C GLY A 53 12.59 -25.25 -0.69
N ILE A 54 11.45 -24.64 -0.34
CA ILE A 54 10.22 -24.68 -1.10
C ILE A 54 10.09 -23.40 -1.92
N PRO A 55 9.71 -23.45 -3.22
CA PRO A 55 9.41 -22.24 -3.99
C PRO A 55 8.38 -21.38 -3.28
N ALA A 56 8.72 -20.10 -3.01
CA ALA A 56 7.87 -19.23 -2.23
C ALA A 56 7.73 -17.83 -2.84
N LEU A 57 6.49 -17.40 -3.04
CA LEU A 57 6.13 -16.04 -3.38
C LEU A 57 5.70 -15.31 -2.10
N LEU A 58 6.65 -14.66 -1.43
CA LEU A 58 6.41 -13.95 -0.18
C LEU A 58 6.25 -12.45 -0.44
N ARG A 59 5.13 -11.89 -0.03
CA ARG A 59 4.79 -10.48 -0.18
C ARG A 59 4.93 -9.77 1.15
N GLY A 60 5.80 -8.76 1.19
CA GLY A 60 6.06 -7.92 2.36
C GLY A 60 5.24 -6.65 2.38
N ASN A 61 5.57 -5.77 3.33
CA ASN A 61 4.99 -4.44 3.40
C ASN A 61 5.49 -3.61 2.22
N ARG A 62 4.54 -2.99 1.51
CA ARG A 62 4.82 -1.97 0.50
C ARG A 62 3.97 -0.75 0.76
N GLN A 63 4.43 0.38 0.26
CA GLN A 63 3.79 1.67 0.45
C GLN A 63 3.70 2.41 -0.88
N SER A 64 2.78 3.37 -0.95
CA SER A 64 2.57 4.16 -2.16
C SER A 64 2.86 5.62 -1.91
N VAL A 65 3.31 6.28 -2.96
CA VAL A 65 3.64 7.71 -2.95
C VAL A 65 2.82 8.45 -4.00
N ALA A 66 2.67 9.76 -3.83
CA ALA A 66 2.23 10.62 -4.91
C ALA A 66 3.27 11.69 -5.24
N VAL A 67 3.39 12.01 -6.52
CA VAL A 67 4.27 13.08 -7.01
C VAL A 67 3.41 14.10 -7.74
N LEU A 68 3.29 15.29 -7.15
CA LEU A 68 2.51 16.38 -7.68
C LEU A 68 3.38 17.31 -8.53
N GLY A 69 2.84 17.80 -9.63
CA GLY A 69 3.53 18.72 -10.54
C GLY A 69 3.31 20.20 -10.25
N GLY A 70 2.38 20.52 -9.32
CA GLY A 70 2.07 21.89 -8.93
C GLY A 70 0.96 22.54 -9.75
N ARG A 71 0.28 21.79 -10.62
CA ARG A 71 -0.82 22.28 -11.46
C ARG A 71 -2.07 21.39 -11.37
N GLU A 72 -2.20 20.63 -10.30
CA GLU A 72 -3.31 19.72 -10.12
C GLU A 72 -4.63 20.48 -10.04
N THR A 73 -5.60 19.99 -10.76
CA THR A 73 -6.98 20.50 -10.72
C THR A 73 -7.66 20.07 -9.41
N PRO A 74 -8.72 20.77 -8.97
CA PRO A 74 -9.52 20.34 -7.82
C PRO A 74 -10.05 18.90 -7.93
N ALA A 75 -10.35 18.44 -9.15
CA ALA A 75 -10.78 17.06 -9.40
C ALA A 75 -9.67 16.05 -9.13
N GLN A 76 -8.44 16.33 -9.58
CA GLN A 76 -7.27 15.49 -9.31
C GLN A 76 -6.91 15.46 -7.82
N LEU A 77 -7.03 16.58 -7.11
CA LEU A 77 -6.81 16.60 -5.65
C LEU A 77 -7.90 15.83 -4.88
N THR A 78 -9.13 15.82 -5.39
CA THR A 78 -10.20 14.97 -4.82
C THR A 78 -9.88 13.49 -5.07
N ALA A 79 -9.47 13.13 -6.27
CA ALA A 79 -9.07 11.78 -6.61
C ALA A 79 -7.84 11.30 -5.80
N LEU A 80 -6.86 12.19 -5.57
CA LEU A 80 -5.73 11.91 -4.67
C LEU A 80 -6.19 11.65 -3.22
N ALA A 81 -7.22 12.37 -2.76
CA ALA A 81 -7.78 12.12 -1.44
C ALA A 81 -8.36 10.70 -1.32
N ASP A 82 -8.99 10.19 -2.38
CA ASP A 82 -9.45 8.79 -2.44
C ASP A 82 -8.25 7.82 -2.42
N ASP A 83 -7.17 8.10 -3.15
CA ASP A 83 -5.95 7.28 -3.13
C ASP A 83 -5.28 7.24 -1.74
N ILE A 84 -5.43 8.29 -0.94
CA ILE A 84 -4.87 8.36 0.42
C ILE A 84 -5.77 7.63 1.42
N TRP A 85 -7.09 7.88 1.40
CA TRP A 85 -7.99 7.50 2.49
C TRP A 85 -8.92 6.33 2.20
N ALA A 86 -8.99 5.84 0.98
CA ALA A 86 -9.71 4.60 0.70
C ALA A 86 -9.22 3.48 1.63
N TYR A 87 -10.14 2.65 2.09
CA TYR A 87 -9.87 1.60 3.09
C TYR A 87 -9.17 2.12 4.37
N SER A 88 -9.43 3.38 4.73
CA SER A 88 -8.83 4.04 5.91
C SER A 88 -7.30 4.13 5.85
N GLY A 89 -6.72 4.24 4.67
CA GLY A 89 -5.26 4.32 4.48
C GLY A 89 -4.49 3.06 4.88
N LEU A 90 -5.15 1.91 5.01
CA LEU A 90 -4.53 0.67 5.48
C LEU A 90 -3.97 -0.20 4.34
N GLY A 91 -4.27 0.11 3.09
CA GLY A 91 -3.81 -0.66 1.94
C GLY A 91 -2.36 -0.32 1.56
N CYS A 92 -1.63 -1.29 0.99
CA CYS A 92 -0.30 -1.03 0.39
C CYS A 92 -0.37 -0.03 -0.78
N ARG A 93 -1.53 0.14 -1.40
CA ARG A 93 -1.80 1.11 -2.46
C ARG A 93 -2.24 2.47 -1.93
N SER A 94 -2.49 2.62 -0.61
CA SER A 94 -2.82 3.92 -0.01
C SER A 94 -1.60 4.82 0.01
N VAL A 95 -1.75 6.00 -0.57
CA VAL A 95 -0.67 7.00 -0.61
C VAL A 95 -0.42 7.54 0.80
N SER A 96 0.83 7.49 1.24
CA SER A 96 1.21 7.95 2.57
C SER A 96 2.40 8.94 2.58
N LEU A 97 3.09 9.07 1.45
CA LEU A 97 4.15 10.06 1.24
C LEU A 97 3.88 10.86 -0.04
N LEU A 98 3.98 12.19 0.06
CA LEU A 98 3.75 13.13 -1.03
C LEU A 98 5.04 13.84 -1.40
N PHE A 99 5.38 13.89 -2.68
CA PHE A 99 6.40 14.76 -3.22
C PHE A 99 5.74 15.99 -3.83
N LEU A 100 6.10 17.18 -3.34
CA LEU A 100 5.52 18.46 -3.71
C LEU A 100 6.61 19.36 -4.33
N PRO A 101 6.33 20.12 -5.39
CA PRO A 101 7.27 21.13 -5.83
C PRO A 101 7.44 22.21 -4.76
N GLU A 102 8.63 22.84 -4.73
CA GLU A 102 8.90 23.93 -3.77
C GLU A 102 7.81 25.02 -3.82
N GLY A 103 7.35 25.43 -2.64
CA GLY A 103 6.32 26.46 -2.49
C GLY A 103 4.89 26.01 -2.80
N TYR A 104 4.67 24.74 -3.09
CA TYR A 104 3.33 24.22 -3.34
C TYR A 104 2.49 24.16 -2.04
N ASP A 105 1.36 24.85 -2.06
CA ASP A 105 0.41 24.79 -0.93
C ASP A 105 -0.65 23.72 -1.19
N LEU A 106 -0.42 22.54 -0.65
CA LEU A 106 -1.30 21.39 -0.81
C LEU A 106 -2.62 21.59 -0.09
N GLN A 107 -3.70 21.57 -0.83
CA GLN A 107 -5.08 21.61 -0.33
C GLN A 107 -5.74 20.25 -0.54
N LEU A 108 -5.82 19.46 0.51
CA LEU A 108 -6.51 18.17 0.51
C LEU A 108 -7.84 18.28 1.26
N ARG A 109 -8.89 17.82 0.61
CA ARG A 109 -10.20 17.69 1.26
C ARG A 109 -10.29 16.32 1.95
N MET A 110 -10.41 16.35 3.27
CA MET A 110 -10.57 15.13 4.05
C MET A 110 -11.96 14.50 3.81
N PRO A 111 -12.04 13.19 3.54
CA PRO A 111 -13.30 12.47 3.57
C PRO A 111 -13.76 12.23 5.02
N GLU A 112 -14.97 11.73 5.17
CA GLU A 112 -15.42 11.20 6.45
C GLU A 112 -14.61 9.95 6.83
N VAL A 113 -14.06 9.93 8.03
CA VAL A 113 -13.21 8.84 8.52
C VAL A 113 -13.88 8.08 9.67
N ASN A 114 -13.59 6.79 9.79
CA ASN A 114 -14.12 5.96 10.87
C ASN A 114 -13.51 6.33 12.24
N VAL A 115 -14.12 5.82 13.30
CA VAL A 115 -13.73 6.14 14.70
C VAL A 115 -12.29 5.71 15.00
N LYS A 116 -11.85 4.55 14.50
CA LYS A 116 -10.49 4.04 14.72
C LYS A 116 -9.44 4.98 14.11
N TYR A 117 -9.66 5.41 12.88
CA TYR A 117 -8.79 6.37 12.21
C TYR A 117 -8.75 7.72 12.96
N ARG A 118 -9.92 8.22 13.40
CA ARG A 118 -10.02 9.46 14.18
C ARG A 118 -9.30 9.38 15.53
N ASN A 119 -9.32 8.23 16.19
CA ASN A 119 -8.57 8.03 17.43
C ASN A 119 -7.06 8.03 17.18
N SER A 120 -6.60 7.39 16.11
CA SER A 120 -5.20 7.46 15.68
C SER A 120 -4.78 8.90 15.38
N TYR A 121 -5.60 9.68 14.67
CA TYR A 121 -5.33 11.10 14.44
C TYR A 121 -5.17 11.90 15.74
N ARG A 122 -6.07 11.72 16.71
CA ARG A 122 -5.97 12.41 18.01
C ARG A 122 -4.68 12.06 18.74
N GLN A 123 -4.31 10.80 18.72
CA GLN A 123 -3.05 10.32 19.29
C GLN A 123 -1.83 10.95 18.58
N GLN A 124 -1.79 10.91 17.25
CA GLN A 124 -0.69 11.50 16.50
C GLN A 124 -0.56 13.00 16.72
N LYS A 125 -1.68 13.73 16.69
CA LYS A 125 -1.70 15.16 16.97
C LYS A 125 -1.15 15.48 18.38
N ALA A 126 -1.56 14.72 19.39
CA ALA A 126 -1.06 14.90 20.76
C ALA A 126 0.44 14.64 20.85
N LEU A 127 0.94 13.53 20.28
CA LEU A 127 2.36 13.19 20.28
C LEU A 127 3.24 14.24 19.59
N LEU A 128 2.82 14.72 18.42
CA LEU A 128 3.55 15.77 17.68
C LEU A 128 3.55 17.09 18.46
N THR A 129 2.41 17.46 19.06
CA THR A 129 2.30 18.66 19.87
C THR A 129 3.21 18.60 21.12
N MET A 130 3.19 17.48 21.84
CA MET A 130 4.04 17.26 23.02
C MET A 130 5.53 17.21 22.66
N GLY A 131 5.87 16.65 21.51
CA GLY A 131 7.23 16.58 20.99
C GLY A 131 7.74 17.88 20.37
N GLY A 132 6.89 18.92 20.26
CA GLY A 132 7.25 20.19 19.62
C GLY A 132 7.55 20.03 18.10
N GLN A 133 7.14 18.94 17.49
CA GLN A 133 7.36 18.70 16.06
C GLN A 133 6.33 19.47 15.23
N PRO A 134 6.75 20.28 14.25
CA PRO A 134 5.83 21.01 13.39
C PRO A 134 5.02 20.03 12.51
N PHE A 135 3.74 20.31 12.34
CA PHE A 135 2.83 19.56 11.47
C PHE A 135 1.72 20.45 10.94
N ARG A 136 1.11 20.05 9.84
CA ARG A 136 -0.13 20.64 9.32
C ARG A 136 -1.31 19.78 9.77
N ASP A 137 -2.31 20.41 10.35
CA ASP A 137 -3.55 19.75 10.76
C ASP A 137 -4.52 19.73 9.57
N LEU A 138 -4.86 18.54 9.10
CA LEU A 138 -5.81 18.33 8.01
C LEU A 138 -7.25 18.06 8.52
N GLY A 139 -7.50 18.15 9.83
CA GLY A 139 -8.82 17.95 10.45
C GLY A 139 -9.09 16.50 10.89
N ALA A 140 -8.59 15.49 10.19
CA ALA A 140 -8.67 14.08 10.60
C ALA A 140 -7.38 13.29 10.31
N ALA A 141 -6.35 13.94 9.76
CA ALA A 141 -4.99 13.47 9.64
C ALA A 141 -4.00 14.59 9.95
N VAL A 142 -2.76 14.25 10.21
CA VAL A 142 -1.65 15.21 10.35
C VAL A 142 -0.70 15.04 9.18
N ALA A 143 -0.22 16.15 8.61
CA ALA A 143 0.82 16.13 7.58
C ALA A 143 2.14 16.64 8.15
N VAL A 144 3.21 15.88 7.96
CA VAL A 144 4.53 16.17 8.49
C VAL A 144 5.53 16.28 7.35
N GLU A 145 6.38 17.31 7.38
CA GLU A 145 7.46 17.45 6.42
C GLU A 145 8.59 16.48 6.75
N GLU A 146 8.58 15.35 6.07
CA GLU A 146 9.59 14.29 6.24
C GLU A 146 9.64 13.42 4.97
N ARG A 147 10.84 13.20 4.45
CA ARG A 147 11.06 12.36 3.24
C ARG A 147 11.22 10.89 3.63
N ALA A 148 10.24 10.36 4.33
CA ALA A 148 10.15 8.97 4.73
C ALA A 148 8.69 8.53 4.80
N PHE A 149 8.44 7.25 4.74
CA PHE A 149 7.10 6.74 4.97
C PHE A 149 6.68 6.90 6.43
N PRO A 150 5.44 7.31 6.72
CA PRO A 150 4.97 7.46 8.09
C PRO A 150 4.84 6.09 8.78
N ALA A 151 5.23 6.04 10.03
CA ALA A 151 5.12 4.84 10.87
C ALA A 151 3.72 4.66 11.48
N ALA A 152 2.83 5.65 11.34
CA ALA A 152 1.53 5.65 12.01
C ALA A 152 0.40 5.92 11.02
N LEU A 153 -0.74 5.26 11.25
CA LEU A 153 -2.00 5.58 10.60
C LEU A 153 -2.39 7.03 10.89
N SER A 154 -3.12 7.68 9.99
CA SER A 154 -3.54 9.09 10.07
C SER A 154 -2.40 10.13 10.07
N ARG A 155 -1.20 9.71 9.76
CA ARG A 155 -0.08 10.57 9.43
C ARG A 155 0.24 10.43 7.95
N ILE A 156 0.41 11.57 7.27
CA ILE A 156 0.86 11.67 5.89
C ILE A 156 2.16 12.44 5.92
N ASN A 157 3.19 11.89 5.31
CA ASN A 157 4.43 12.64 5.18
C ASN A 157 4.47 13.35 3.82
N TYR A 158 5.13 14.49 3.75
CA TYR A 158 5.40 15.18 2.51
C TYR A 158 6.83 15.71 2.48
N SER A 159 7.35 15.87 1.27
CA SER A 159 8.67 16.45 1.07
C SER A 159 8.67 17.32 -0.16
N PHE A 160 9.28 18.49 -0.07
CA PHE A 160 9.47 19.34 -1.23
C PHE A 160 10.62 18.83 -2.10
N TYR A 161 10.48 19.01 -3.41
CA TYR A 161 11.50 18.69 -4.38
C TYR A 161 11.78 19.89 -5.30
N LYS A 162 13.02 19.99 -5.80
CA LYS A 162 13.47 21.05 -6.71
C LYS A 162 13.40 20.62 -8.17
N SER A 163 13.56 19.34 -8.44
CA SER A 163 13.49 18.80 -9.79
C SER A 163 12.86 17.42 -9.84
N PRO A 164 12.17 17.06 -10.94
CA PRO A 164 11.65 15.71 -11.16
C PRO A 164 12.75 14.63 -11.12
N ALA A 165 13.98 14.96 -11.51
CA ALA A 165 15.11 14.04 -11.49
C ALA A 165 15.47 13.60 -10.05
N GLU A 166 15.36 14.50 -9.08
CA GLU A 166 15.56 14.19 -7.66
C GLU A 166 14.55 13.16 -7.17
N VAL A 167 13.27 13.33 -7.52
CA VAL A 167 12.21 12.38 -7.19
C VAL A 167 12.44 11.05 -7.89
N GLY A 168 12.80 11.07 -9.17
CA GLY A 168 13.11 9.86 -9.94
C GLY A 168 14.24 9.03 -9.31
N ALA A 169 15.30 9.68 -8.83
CA ALA A 169 16.39 9.02 -8.12
C ALA A 169 15.92 8.40 -6.80
N TRP A 170 15.07 9.10 -6.04
CA TRP A 170 14.51 8.57 -4.81
C TRP A 170 13.61 7.36 -5.07
N LEU A 171 12.73 7.42 -6.09
CA LEU A 171 11.85 6.32 -6.47
C LEU A 171 12.65 5.08 -6.88
N ALA A 172 13.71 5.26 -7.66
CA ALA A 172 14.58 4.16 -8.06
C ALA A 172 15.29 3.50 -6.86
N ALA A 173 15.75 4.29 -5.91
CA ALA A 173 16.40 3.79 -4.70
C ALA A 173 15.44 3.03 -3.76
N HIS A 174 14.14 3.30 -3.84
CA HIS A 174 13.11 2.71 -2.96
C HIS A 174 12.17 1.75 -3.70
N ASP A 175 12.44 1.40 -4.98
CA ASP A 175 11.54 0.61 -5.83
C ASP A 175 11.05 -0.69 -5.18
N ALA A 176 11.91 -1.38 -4.46
CA ALA A 176 11.57 -2.63 -3.77
C ALA A 176 10.47 -2.47 -2.70
N GLY A 177 10.33 -1.28 -2.11
CA GLY A 177 9.32 -0.96 -1.09
C GLY A 177 8.08 -0.25 -1.65
N LEU A 178 8.06 0.06 -2.96
CA LEU A 178 6.95 0.79 -3.59
C LEU A 178 5.90 -0.16 -4.18
N GLN A 179 4.63 0.19 -3.97
CA GLN A 179 3.49 -0.47 -4.64
C GLN A 179 2.99 0.36 -5.81
N CYS A 180 2.68 1.65 -5.60
CA CYS A 180 2.22 2.56 -6.64
C CYS A 180 2.92 3.93 -6.53
N VAL A 181 3.00 4.63 -7.65
CA VAL A 181 3.39 6.03 -7.75
C VAL A 181 2.25 6.78 -8.44
N VAL A 182 1.46 7.50 -7.68
CA VAL A 182 0.36 8.32 -8.21
C VAL A 182 0.94 9.60 -8.79
N SER A 183 0.88 9.80 -10.09
CA SER A 183 1.43 10.98 -10.73
C SER A 183 1.03 11.10 -12.20
N GLU A 184 0.94 12.35 -12.67
CA GLU A 184 0.86 12.66 -14.10
C GLU A 184 2.12 13.40 -14.62
N CYS A 185 3.02 13.79 -13.72
CA CYS A 185 4.18 14.62 -14.07
C CYS A 185 5.50 13.86 -14.12
N ILE A 186 5.53 12.59 -13.74
CA ILE A 186 6.74 11.77 -13.76
C ILE A 186 6.47 10.43 -14.46
N ALA A 187 7.40 9.97 -15.27
CA ALA A 187 7.37 8.66 -15.88
C ALA A 187 8.15 7.68 -15.00
N CYS A 188 7.49 6.64 -14.52
CA CYS A 188 8.11 5.55 -13.77
C CYS A 188 7.31 4.25 -13.94
N ARG A 189 7.92 3.12 -13.56
CA ARG A 189 7.37 1.79 -13.78
C ARG A 189 6.03 1.54 -13.08
N ARG A 190 5.84 2.10 -11.88
CA ARG A 190 4.64 1.85 -11.04
C ARG A 190 3.65 3.00 -11.07
N ARG A 191 3.72 3.82 -12.12
CA ARG A 191 2.86 4.99 -12.25
C ARG A 191 1.40 4.59 -12.43
N VAL A 192 0.54 5.26 -11.69
CA VAL A 192 -0.91 5.27 -11.86
C VAL A 192 -1.42 6.70 -11.87
N ASP A 193 -2.55 6.95 -12.51
CA ASP A 193 -3.17 8.26 -12.52
C ASP A 193 -3.90 8.54 -11.19
N PHE A 194 -4.20 9.81 -10.90
CA PHE A 194 -4.94 10.19 -9.70
C PHE A 194 -6.29 9.47 -9.61
N GLY A 195 -6.62 8.92 -8.45
CA GLY A 195 -7.85 8.17 -8.18
C GLY A 195 -7.81 6.70 -8.64
N HIS A 196 -6.67 6.23 -9.16
CA HIS A 196 -6.56 4.87 -9.69
C HIS A 196 -5.65 3.95 -8.85
N ALA A 197 -5.07 4.44 -7.75
CA ALA A 197 -4.22 3.59 -6.92
C ALA A 197 -4.95 2.35 -6.38
N GLN A 198 -6.25 2.47 -6.09
CA GLN A 198 -7.07 1.38 -5.55
C GLN A 198 -7.82 0.56 -6.62
N SER A 199 -7.57 0.83 -7.90
CA SER A 199 -8.25 0.20 -9.02
C SER A 199 -7.26 -0.54 -9.94
N PRO A 200 -6.54 -1.58 -9.44
CA PRO A 200 -5.60 -2.32 -10.27
C PRO A 200 -6.31 -3.08 -11.38
N GLY A 201 -5.70 -3.12 -12.57
CA GLY A 201 -6.13 -4.00 -13.65
C GLY A 201 -5.78 -5.47 -13.38
N LEU A 202 -6.24 -6.36 -14.25
CA LEU A 202 -5.98 -7.80 -14.12
C LEU A 202 -4.50 -8.18 -14.24
N THR A 203 -3.70 -7.34 -14.90
CA THR A 203 -2.26 -7.54 -15.10
C THR A 203 -1.40 -6.73 -14.14
N ASP A 204 -2.02 -5.96 -13.23
CA ASP A 204 -1.30 -5.22 -12.19
C ASP A 204 -1.01 -6.15 -10.99
N TYR A 205 -0.12 -7.09 -11.19
CA TYR A 205 0.23 -8.06 -10.16
C TYR A 205 0.86 -7.37 -8.93
N PRO A 206 0.46 -7.80 -7.72
CA PRO A 206 1.18 -7.36 -6.52
C PRO A 206 2.66 -7.68 -6.64
N ASP A 207 3.51 -6.72 -6.29
CA ASP A 207 4.97 -6.84 -6.37
C ASP A 207 5.52 -7.03 -7.79
N ASP A 208 4.73 -6.74 -8.85
CA ASP A 208 5.02 -7.03 -10.25
C ASP A 208 5.42 -8.50 -10.50
N ARG A 209 4.88 -9.41 -9.70
CA ARG A 209 5.14 -10.85 -9.85
C ARG A 209 3.86 -11.55 -10.29
N ASP A 210 3.94 -12.11 -11.48
CA ASP A 210 2.85 -12.93 -12.02
C ASP A 210 2.74 -14.23 -11.21
N VAL A 211 1.59 -14.41 -10.57
CA VAL A 211 1.31 -15.59 -9.74
C VAL A 211 1.14 -16.84 -10.62
N ILE A 212 0.55 -16.68 -11.79
CA ILE A 212 0.33 -17.82 -12.71
C ILE A 212 1.67 -18.29 -13.24
N GLU A 213 2.53 -17.38 -13.69
CA GLU A 213 3.89 -17.71 -14.10
C GLU A 213 4.66 -18.39 -12.96
N PHE A 214 4.59 -17.85 -11.74
CA PHE A 214 5.24 -18.46 -10.58
C PHE A 214 4.77 -19.90 -10.35
N LEU A 215 3.46 -20.14 -10.35
CA LEU A 215 2.90 -21.47 -10.09
C LEU A 215 3.23 -22.46 -11.22
N THR A 216 3.19 -22.02 -12.48
CA THR A 216 3.46 -22.90 -13.63
C THR A 216 4.94 -23.21 -13.82
N THR A 217 5.85 -22.34 -13.39
CA THR A 217 7.29 -22.56 -13.51
C THR A 217 7.93 -23.19 -12.29
N SER A 218 7.34 -23.06 -11.11
CA SER A 218 7.90 -23.53 -9.84
C SER A 218 7.38 -24.91 -9.43
N CYS A 219 6.26 -25.37 -10.00
CA CYS A 219 5.61 -26.64 -9.67
C CYS A 219 5.76 -27.70 -10.78
N LEU A 220 6.57 -27.43 -11.81
CA LEU A 220 6.98 -28.38 -12.84
C LEU A 220 8.42 -28.85 -12.58
#